data_0dce0de3c34dca6c52f4c1b49f0ae3f8
#
_entry.id   0dce0de3c34dca6c52f4c1b49f0ae3f8
#
_cell.length_a   1.000
_cell.length_b   1.000
_cell.length_c   1.000
_cell.angle_alpha   90.00
_cell.angle_beta   90.00
_cell.angle_gamma   90.00
#
_symmetry.space_group_name_H-M   'P 1'
#
loop_
_entity.id
_entity.type
_entity.pdbx_description
1 polymer ?
#
loop_
_entity_poly.entity_id
_entity_poly.type
_entity_poly.pdbx_seq_one_letter_code
_entity_poly.pdbx_strand_id
1 'polypeptide(L)'
;MASDIGELQLTDNGISGIPVFQVSRYAVAALDAGKGRVQAELDFMPEYGEKELIEYIDKIKADMCNAGKSCEMIKKGNMPSLADILTGLVNKKLMNLFIKLSGGQTESLAGIIKHFKVTVINSKGIISAQVCRGGVRLDEVDTATMESKLCHGLYFCGEVLDVDGCCGGYNLQWAWSSGCVAGAMSLGL
;
A
#
# COMPACT_ATOMS: atom_id res chain seq x y z
N MET A 1 -0.62 -12.52 8.01
CA MET A 1 -0.05 -11.71 6.91
C MET A 1 -1.18 -10.88 6.34
N ALA A 2 -0.97 -9.60 6.07
CA ALA A 2 -1.97 -8.73 5.46
C ALA A 2 -1.38 -8.21 4.14
N SER A 3 -2.21 -8.06 3.11
CA SER A 3 -1.81 -7.54 1.80
C SER A 3 -2.92 -6.69 1.22
N ASP A 4 -2.55 -5.71 0.40
CA ASP A 4 -3.48 -4.89 -0.38
C ASP A 4 -2.81 -4.46 -1.68
N ILE A 5 -3.62 -4.11 -2.67
CA ILE A 5 -3.17 -3.72 -4.01
C ILE A 5 -3.66 -2.31 -4.32
N GLY A 6 -2.80 -1.48 -4.88
CA GLY A 6 -3.14 -0.13 -5.27
C GLY A 6 -1.92 0.73 -5.54
N GLU A 7 -2.14 2.03 -5.68
CA GLU A 7 -1.07 2.99 -5.94
C GLU A 7 -0.18 3.15 -4.71
N LEU A 8 1.09 2.77 -4.86
CA LEU A 8 2.13 2.94 -3.85
C LEU A 8 2.86 4.26 -4.05
N GLN A 9 2.95 5.06 -3.00
CA GLN A 9 3.73 6.29 -2.98
C GLN A 9 5.03 6.10 -2.21
N LEU A 10 6.15 6.37 -2.87
CA LEU A 10 7.47 6.43 -2.25
C LEU A 10 7.75 7.87 -1.83
N THR A 11 8.05 8.07 -0.56
CA THR A 11 8.31 9.39 0.02
C THR A 11 9.69 9.42 0.67
N ASP A 12 10.18 10.61 0.99
CA ASP A 12 11.49 10.78 1.66
C ASP A 12 11.56 10.06 3.02
N ASN A 13 10.41 9.80 3.63
CA ASN A 13 10.31 9.18 4.96
C ASN A 13 9.81 7.72 4.92
N GLY A 14 9.59 7.15 3.73
CA GLY A 14 9.15 5.77 3.60
C GLY A 14 8.07 5.55 2.53
N ILE A 15 7.13 4.66 2.80
CA ILE A 15 6.05 4.29 1.88
C ILE A 15 4.72 4.85 2.35
N SER A 16 3.84 5.16 1.39
CA SER A 16 2.49 5.69 1.61
C SER A 16 1.56 5.25 0.47
N GLY A 17 0.34 5.74 0.47
CA GLY A 17 -0.69 5.39 -0.51
C GLY A 17 -1.78 4.50 0.09
N ILE A 18 -2.85 4.29 -0.65
CA ILE A 18 -4.04 3.57 -0.18
C ILE A 18 -3.71 2.16 0.35
N PRO A 19 -2.93 1.32 -0.34
CA PRO A 19 -2.60 -0.01 0.17
C PRO A 19 -1.80 0.05 1.48
N VAL A 20 -0.92 1.06 1.63
CA VAL A 20 -0.18 1.25 2.89
C VAL A 20 -1.11 1.66 4.02
N PHE A 21 -2.10 2.53 3.77
CA PHE A 21 -3.09 2.90 4.79
C PHE A 21 -3.85 1.67 5.29
N GLN A 22 -4.24 0.76 4.38
CA GLN A 22 -4.96 -0.46 4.72
C GLN A 22 -4.14 -1.43 5.56
N VAL A 23 -2.88 -1.66 5.21
CA VAL A 23 -2.05 -2.65 5.91
C VAL A 23 -1.26 -2.10 7.09
N SER A 24 -1.11 -0.77 7.21
CA SER A 24 -0.30 -0.13 8.26
C SER A 24 -0.79 -0.47 9.67
N ARG A 25 -2.09 -0.66 9.88
CA ARG A 25 -2.68 -1.05 11.16
C ARG A 25 -2.03 -2.31 11.76
N TYR A 26 -1.71 -3.28 10.92
CA TYR A 26 -1.05 -4.53 11.35
C TYR A 26 0.41 -4.32 11.68
N ALA A 27 1.09 -3.47 10.90
CA ALA A 27 2.49 -3.13 11.14
C ALA A 27 2.65 -2.33 12.45
N VAL A 28 1.81 -1.31 12.65
CA VAL A 28 1.80 -0.49 13.87
C VAL A 28 1.50 -1.35 15.11
N ALA A 29 0.43 -2.16 15.06
CA ALA A 29 0.11 -3.06 16.17
C ALA A 29 1.25 -4.03 16.51
N ALA A 30 2.01 -4.50 15.51
CA ALA A 30 3.16 -5.36 15.75
C ALA A 30 4.35 -4.60 16.35
N LEU A 31 4.58 -3.35 15.96
CA LEU A 31 5.61 -2.48 16.55
C LEU A 31 5.27 -2.14 18.01
N ASP A 32 4.02 -1.78 18.28
CA ASP A 32 3.52 -1.48 19.63
C ASP A 32 3.60 -2.71 20.56
N ALA A 33 3.41 -3.90 20.01
CA ALA A 33 3.63 -5.17 20.74
C ALA A 33 5.12 -5.52 20.97
N GLY A 34 6.04 -4.60 20.67
CA GLY A 34 7.47 -4.75 20.96
C GLY A 34 8.25 -5.59 19.94
N LYS A 35 7.71 -5.84 18.75
CA LYS A 35 8.44 -6.60 17.71
C LYS A 35 9.64 -5.86 17.11
N GLY A 36 9.80 -4.57 17.40
CA GLY A 36 10.92 -3.73 17.00
C GLY A 36 11.03 -3.43 15.49
N ARG A 37 10.73 -4.39 14.63
CA ARG A 37 10.79 -4.28 13.17
C ARG A 37 9.72 -5.14 12.52
N VAL A 38 9.11 -4.64 11.45
CA VAL A 38 8.16 -5.39 10.62
C VAL A 38 8.67 -5.42 9.18
N GLN A 39 8.68 -6.59 8.56
CA GLN A 39 9.03 -6.72 7.15
C GLN A 39 7.78 -6.50 6.30
N ALA A 40 7.89 -5.61 5.33
CA ALA A 40 6.94 -5.48 4.25
C ALA A 40 7.61 -5.88 2.93
N GLU A 41 6.85 -6.50 2.06
CA GLU A 41 7.29 -6.90 0.73
C GLU A 41 6.44 -6.14 -0.29
N LEU A 42 7.10 -5.51 -1.25
CA LEU A 42 6.48 -4.73 -2.31
C LEU A 42 6.61 -5.49 -3.62
N ASP A 43 5.47 -5.71 -4.28
CA ASP A 43 5.38 -6.18 -5.65
C ASP A 43 5.02 -4.99 -6.54
N PHE A 44 5.97 -4.58 -7.41
CA PHE A 44 5.78 -3.42 -8.28
C PHE A 44 5.06 -3.76 -9.59
N MET A 45 4.85 -5.04 -9.89
CA MET A 45 4.16 -5.52 -11.08
C MET A 45 3.27 -6.72 -10.75
N PRO A 46 2.20 -6.52 -9.96
CA PRO A 46 1.34 -7.60 -9.47
C PRO A 46 0.59 -8.32 -10.60
N GLU A 47 0.44 -7.68 -11.76
CA GLU A 47 -0.21 -8.25 -12.96
C GLU A 47 0.60 -9.35 -13.65
N TYR A 48 1.90 -9.47 -13.34
CA TYR A 48 2.79 -10.49 -13.93
C TYR A 48 3.23 -11.50 -12.89
N GLY A 49 3.24 -12.79 -13.25
CA GLY A 49 4.01 -13.80 -12.55
C GLY A 49 5.52 -13.58 -12.75
N GLU A 50 6.37 -14.10 -11.84
CA GLU A 50 7.81 -13.89 -11.92
C GLU A 50 8.41 -14.41 -13.24
N LYS A 51 7.98 -15.58 -13.72
CA LYS A 51 8.41 -16.15 -15.00
C LYS A 51 7.97 -15.30 -16.19
N GLU A 52 6.73 -14.85 -16.20
CA GLU A 52 6.17 -13.98 -17.23
C GLU A 52 6.91 -12.64 -17.29
N LEU A 53 7.30 -12.11 -16.13
CA LEU A 53 8.08 -10.88 -16.06
C LEU A 53 9.48 -11.06 -16.63
N ILE A 54 10.14 -12.20 -16.38
CA ILE A 54 11.43 -12.54 -16.97
C ILE A 54 11.32 -12.56 -18.50
N GLU A 55 10.35 -13.31 -19.04
CA GLU A 55 10.10 -13.41 -20.49
C GLU A 55 9.81 -12.03 -21.10
N TYR A 56 9.03 -11.21 -20.40
CA TYR A 56 8.69 -9.86 -20.85
C TYR A 56 9.92 -8.93 -20.89
N ILE A 57 10.78 -8.96 -19.88
CA ILE A 57 12.03 -8.19 -19.83
C ILE A 57 12.97 -8.64 -20.96
N ASP A 58 13.13 -9.93 -21.17
CA ASP A 58 14.00 -10.48 -22.22
C ASP A 58 13.48 -10.13 -23.61
N LYS A 59 12.16 -10.16 -23.81
CA LYS A 59 11.53 -9.70 -25.05
C LYS A 59 11.83 -8.23 -25.33
N ILE A 60 11.66 -7.34 -24.34
CA ILE A 60 11.97 -5.91 -24.50
C ILE A 60 13.45 -5.73 -24.88
N LYS A 61 14.37 -6.43 -24.22
CA LYS A 61 15.79 -6.39 -24.55
C LYS A 61 16.07 -6.82 -25.98
N ALA A 62 15.46 -7.92 -26.43
CA ALA A 62 15.60 -8.44 -27.78
C ALA A 62 15.04 -7.47 -28.83
N ASP A 63 13.86 -6.93 -28.61
CA ASP A 63 13.21 -5.98 -29.51
C ASP A 63 14.05 -4.70 -29.68
N MET A 64 14.61 -4.18 -28.58
CA MET A 64 15.49 -3.01 -28.63
C MET A 64 16.82 -3.31 -29.33
N CYS A 65 17.40 -4.49 -29.14
CA CYS A 65 18.59 -4.91 -29.86
C CYS A 65 18.32 -5.02 -31.38
N ASN A 66 17.14 -5.50 -31.77
CA ASN A 66 16.73 -5.60 -33.17
C ASN A 66 16.41 -4.23 -33.77
N ALA A 67 15.69 -3.37 -33.06
CA ALA A 67 15.41 -2.00 -33.48
C ALA A 67 16.70 -1.18 -33.58
N GLY A 68 17.70 -1.45 -32.76
CA GLY A 68 19.00 -0.82 -32.78
C GLY A 68 19.79 -1.01 -34.07
N LYS A 69 19.60 -2.12 -34.76
CA LYS A 69 20.19 -2.35 -36.07
C LYS A 69 19.63 -1.41 -37.17
N SER A 70 18.45 -0.84 -36.94
CA SER A 70 17.72 0.04 -37.86
C SER A 70 17.72 1.51 -37.48
N CYS A 71 18.12 1.87 -36.24
CA CYS A 71 17.99 3.21 -35.71
C CYS A 71 19.26 4.04 -35.86
N GLU A 72 19.15 5.25 -36.44
CA GLU A 72 20.26 6.18 -36.64
C GLU A 72 20.96 6.63 -35.34
N MET A 73 20.27 6.59 -34.16
CA MET A 73 20.84 6.94 -32.89
C MET A 73 21.92 5.96 -32.42
N ILE A 74 21.80 4.69 -32.77
CA ILE A 74 22.81 3.65 -32.43
C ILE A 74 23.99 3.69 -33.38
N LYS A 75 23.79 4.18 -34.60
CA LYS A 75 24.90 4.44 -35.55
C LYS A 75 25.87 5.52 -35.06
N LYS A 76 25.48 6.33 -34.07
CA LYS A 76 26.32 7.36 -33.42
C LYS A 76 27.04 6.87 -32.14
N GLY A 77 27.04 5.55 -31.87
CA GLY A 77 27.77 4.98 -30.72
C GLY A 77 27.10 5.11 -29.34
N ASN A 78 25.89 5.64 -29.26
CA ASN A 78 25.14 5.75 -28.03
C ASN A 78 24.17 4.56 -27.89
N MET A 79 24.64 3.46 -27.31
CA MET A 79 23.75 2.38 -26.88
C MET A 79 22.90 2.84 -25.69
N PRO A 80 21.57 2.65 -25.74
CA PRO A 80 20.72 2.95 -24.58
C PRO A 80 21.14 2.08 -23.39
N SER A 81 21.14 2.67 -22.20
CA SER A 81 21.36 1.90 -20.97
C SER A 81 20.21 0.91 -20.73
N LEU A 82 20.47 -0.14 -19.94
CA LEU A 82 19.40 -1.08 -19.55
C LEU A 82 18.22 -0.35 -18.88
N ALA A 83 18.48 0.72 -18.13
CA ALA A 83 17.45 1.55 -17.54
C ALA A 83 16.62 2.32 -18.57
N ASP A 84 17.22 2.75 -19.66
CA ASP A 84 16.51 3.43 -20.76
C ASP A 84 15.65 2.41 -21.55
N ILE A 85 16.16 1.19 -21.74
CA ILE A 85 15.45 0.08 -22.38
C ILE A 85 14.21 -0.32 -21.60
N LEU A 86 14.31 -0.38 -20.26
CA LEU A 86 13.23 -0.78 -19.37
C LEU A 86 12.42 0.42 -18.82
N THR A 87 12.61 1.62 -19.41
CA THR A 87 11.79 2.80 -19.06
C THR A 87 10.32 2.50 -19.38
N GLY A 88 9.45 2.73 -18.41
CA GLY A 88 8.02 2.47 -18.54
C GLY A 88 7.53 1.29 -17.69
N LEU A 89 8.39 0.36 -17.28
CA LEU A 89 8.00 -0.70 -16.34
C LEU A 89 7.78 -0.11 -14.94
N VAL A 90 8.76 0.65 -14.47
CA VAL A 90 8.69 1.40 -13.22
C VAL A 90 9.39 2.74 -13.38
N ASN A 91 9.25 3.63 -12.38
CA ASN A 91 9.95 4.91 -12.38
C ASN A 91 11.47 4.73 -12.62
N LYS A 92 12.08 5.61 -13.44
CA LYS A 92 13.50 5.51 -13.84
C LYS A 92 14.46 5.46 -12.65
N LYS A 93 14.18 6.17 -11.55
CA LYS A 93 15.02 6.13 -10.34
C LYS A 93 15.00 4.76 -9.68
N LEU A 94 13.81 4.13 -9.60
CA LEU A 94 13.66 2.77 -9.09
C LEU A 94 14.33 1.76 -10.01
N MET A 95 14.15 1.88 -11.32
CA MET A 95 14.78 0.98 -12.28
C MET A 95 16.31 1.01 -12.16
N ASN A 96 16.91 2.19 -12.02
CA ASN A 96 18.35 2.31 -11.79
C ASN A 96 18.79 1.60 -10.51
N LEU A 97 18.00 1.70 -9.43
CA LEU A 97 18.28 1.00 -8.18
C LEU A 97 18.17 -0.53 -8.38
N PHE A 98 17.11 -1.01 -9.00
CA PHE A 98 16.87 -2.43 -9.23
C PHE A 98 17.95 -3.06 -10.12
N ILE A 99 18.38 -2.38 -11.18
CA ILE A 99 19.48 -2.81 -12.04
C ILE A 99 20.79 -2.89 -11.24
N LYS A 100 21.08 -1.89 -10.40
CA LYS A 100 22.25 -1.91 -9.53
C LYS A 100 22.22 -3.09 -8.56
N LEU A 101 21.06 -3.37 -7.95
CA LEU A 101 20.91 -4.46 -6.98
C LEU A 101 20.96 -5.85 -7.65
N SER A 102 20.42 -5.97 -8.87
CA SER A 102 20.38 -7.24 -9.62
C SER A 102 21.69 -7.56 -10.36
N GLY A 103 22.62 -6.60 -10.43
CA GLY A 103 23.80 -6.73 -11.31
C GLY A 103 23.44 -6.78 -12.80
N GLY A 104 22.21 -6.38 -13.17
CA GLY A 104 21.73 -6.39 -14.56
C GLY A 104 21.25 -7.75 -15.07
N GLN A 105 21.20 -8.78 -14.22
CA GLN A 105 20.68 -10.11 -14.58
C GLN A 105 19.15 -10.11 -14.54
N THR A 106 18.51 -10.67 -15.57
CA THR A 106 17.05 -10.60 -15.75
C THR A 106 16.30 -11.28 -14.61
N GLU A 107 16.69 -12.50 -14.24
CA GLU A 107 16.04 -13.27 -13.18
C GLU A 107 16.13 -12.56 -11.84
N SER A 108 17.32 -12.06 -11.51
CA SER A 108 17.52 -11.29 -10.27
C SER A 108 16.72 -9.97 -10.29
N LEU A 109 16.64 -9.32 -11.46
CA LEU A 109 15.86 -8.09 -11.63
C LEU A 109 14.36 -8.34 -11.45
N ALA A 110 13.83 -9.39 -12.06
CA ALA A 110 12.43 -9.78 -11.90
C ALA A 110 12.11 -10.13 -10.45
N GLY A 111 12.96 -10.90 -9.78
CA GLY A 111 12.82 -11.22 -8.36
C GLY A 111 12.81 -9.98 -7.46
N ILE A 112 13.67 -8.98 -7.75
CA ILE A 112 13.68 -7.71 -7.01
C ILE A 112 12.39 -6.91 -7.25
N ILE A 113 11.90 -6.84 -8.49
CA ILE A 113 10.66 -6.12 -8.82
C ILE A 113 9.45 -6.77 -8.13
N LYS A 114 9.42 -8.09 -8.03
CA LYS A 114 8.32 -8.85 -7.43
C LYS A 114 8.38 -8.92 -5.90
N HIS A 115 9.57 -8.92 -5.30
CA HIS A 115 9.78 -9.24 -3.88
C HIS A 115 10.68 -8.22 -3.19
N PHE A 116 10.44 -6.93 -3.45
CA PHE A 116 11.25 -5.86 -2.85
C PHE A 116 10.95 -5.71 -1.36
N LYS A 117 11.90 -6.08 -0.53
CA LYS A 117 11.75 -6.07 0.93
C LYS A 117 12.12 -4.72 1.53
N VAL A 118 11.21 -4.18 2.34
CA VAL A 118 11.44 -2.98 3.13
C VAL A 118 11.21 -3.29 4.61
N THR A 119 11.98 -2.64 5.47
CA THR A 119 11.84 -2.79 6.92
C THR A 119 11.10 -1.60 7.49
N VAL A 120 9.91 -1.83 8.02
CA VAL A 120 9.13 -0.83 8.74
C VAL A 120 9.62 -0.79 10.18
N ILE A 121 10.08 0.38 10.62
CA ILE A 121 10.64 0.59 11.97
C ILE A 121 9.78 1.52 12.81
N ASN A 122 8.92 2.32 12.17
CA ASN A 122 8.05 3.29 12.84
C ASN A 122 6.91 3.72 11.91
N SER A 123 5.94 4.45 12.46
CA SER A 123 4.89 5.19 11.75
C SER A 123 4.98 6.68 12.06
N LYS A 124 4.29 7.51 11.27
CA LYS A 124 4.23 8.97 11.54
C LYS A 124 3.37 9.34 12.74
N GLY A 125 2.76 8.34 13.39
CA GLY A 125 1.90 8.53 14.55
C GLY A 125 0.50 9.07 14.22
N ILE A 126 -0.30 9.25 15.26
CA ILE A 126 -1.73 9.58 15.17
C ILE A 126 -2.00 10.93 14.49
N ILE A 127 -1.11 11.90 14.62
CA ILE A 127 -1.26 13.24 14.02
C ILE A 127 -1.31 13.18 12.49
N SER A 128 -0.67 12.19 11.91
CA SER A 128 -0.63 11.98 10.45
C SER A 128 -1.60 10.90 9.96
N ALA A 129 -2.35 10.28 10.86
CA ALA A 129 -3.31 9.24 10.52
C ALA A 129 -4.57 9.87 9.91
N GLN A 130 -5.08 9.27 8.84
CA GLN A 130 -6.38 9.64 8.25
C GLN A 130 -7.54 8.93 8.94
N VAL A 131 -7.28 7.73 9.48
CA VAL A 131 -8.21 6.91 10.26
C VAL A 131 -7.43 6.31 11.42
N CYS A 132 -8.04 6.28 12.60
CA CYS A 132 -7.42 5.72 13.79
C CYS A 132 -8.07 4.37 14.12
N ARG A 133 -7.24 3.42 14.54
CA ARG A 133 -7.71 2.17 15.13
C ARG A 133 -7.81 2.33 16.64
N GLY A 134 -8.85 1.71 17.22
CA GLY A 134 -9.18 1.82 18.64
C GLY A 134 -10.31 2.82 18.88
N GLY A 135 -10.94 2.73 20.04
CA GLY A 135 -12.08 3.55 20.41
C GLY A 135 -12.93 2.88 21.48
N VAL A 136 -14.18 3.28 21.56
CA VAL A 136 -15.17 2.63 22.43
C VAL A 136 -15.42 1.20 21.94
N ARG A 137 -15.35 0.25 22.84
CA ARG A 137 -15.52 -1.17 22.55
C ARG A 137 -16.92 -1.46 22.03
N LEU A 138 -17.02 -2.20 20.94
CA LEU A 138 -18.31 -2.50 20.30
C LEU A 138 -19.19 -3.43 21.13
N ASP A 139 -18.60 -4.28 21.99
CA ASP A 139 -19.35 -5.15 22.90
C ASP A 139 -20.06 -4.38 24.04
N GLU A 140 -19.64 -3.14 24.31
CA GLU A 140 -20.24 -2.23 25.27
C GLU A 140 -21.32 -1.30 24.68
N VAL A 141 -21.61 -1.43 23.38
CA VAL A 141 -22.61 -0.63 22.68
C VAL A 141 -23.68 -1.55 22.08
N ASP A 142 -24.94 -1.14 22.18
CA ASP A 142 -26.04 -1.79 21.47
C ASP A 142 -25.99 -1.36 19.99
N THR A 143 -25.74 -2.31 19.11
CA THR A 143 -25.60 -2.04 17.66
C THR A 143 -26.90 -1.68 16.97
N ALA A 144 -28.06 -1.92 17.58
CA ALA A 144 -29.36 -1.55 17.03
C ALA A 144 -29.72 -0.09 17.34
N THR A 145 -29.26 0.42 18.47
CA THR A 145 -29.60 1.76 18.97
C THR A 145 -28.42 2.71 19.04
N MET A 146 -27.19 2.20 18.99
CA MET A 146 -25.95 2.91 19.26
C MET A 146 -25.83 3.43 20.71
N GLU A 147 -26.67 2.93 21.63
CA GLU A 147 -26.66 3.30 23.04
C GLU A 147 -25.60 2.50 23.80
N SER A 148 -24.98 3.13 24.78
CA SER A 148 -24.07 2.47 25.72
C SER A 148 -24.84 1.44 26.57
N LYS A 149 -24.32 0.22 26.65
CA LYS A 149 -24.84 -0.79 27.59
C LYS A 149 -24.47 -0.51 29.04
N LEU A 150 -23.49 0.39 29.26
CA LEU A 150 -23.00 0.76 30.61
C LEU A 150 -23.63 2.03 31.15
N CYS A 151 -24.08 2.93 30.27
CA CYS A 151 -24.63 4.22 30.69
C CYS A 151 -25.86 4.54 29.84
N HIS A 152 -27.06 4.42 30.46
CA HIS A 152 -28.31 4.72 29.79
C HIS A 152 -28.40 6.19 29.36
N GLY A 153 -28.90 6.44 28.14
CA GLY A 153 -29.02 7.76 27.55
C GLY A 153 -27.72 8.28 26.90
N LEU A 154 -26.64 7.51 26.93
CA LEU A 154 -25.38 7.83 26.25
C LEU A 154 -25.29 7.07 24.92
N TYR A 155 -25.17 7.80 23.82
CA TYR A 155 -25.08 7.24 22.47
C TYR A 155 -23.74 7.55 21.85
N PHE A 156 -23.23 6.63 21.03
CA PHE A 156 -21.97 6.75 20.31
C PHE A 156 -22.20 6.64 18.80
N CYS A 157 -21.44 7.39 18.01
CA CYS A 157 -21.45 7.27 16.55
C CYS A 157 -20.12 7.67 15.93
N GLY A 158 -19.87 7.19 14.71
CA GLY A 158 -18.66 7.52 13.95
C GLY A 158 -17.40 6.86 14.47
N GLU A 159 -16.28 7.53 14.30
CA GLU A 159 -14.93 7.03 14.54
C GLU A 159 -14.55 6.92 16.03
N VAL A 160 -15.39 7.45 16.94
CA VAL A 160 -15.21 7.23 18.38
C VAL A 160 -15.38 5.76 18.76
N LEU A 161 -16.13 5.00 17.95
CA LEU A 161 -16.26 3.55 18.06
C LEU A 161 -15.05 2.86 17.41
N ASP A 162 -14.65 1.70 17.97
CA ASP A 162 -13.54 0.90 17.43
C ASP A 162 -13.95 0.22 16.10
N VAL A 163 -14.15 1.06 15.08
CA VAL A 163 -14.47 0.65 13.71
C VAL A 163 -13.52 1.35 12.76
N ASP A 164 -12.66 0.59 12.08
CA ASP A 164 -11.80 1.09 11.02
C ASP A 164 -12.10 0.35 9.70
N GLY A 165 -12.91 0.97 8.87
CA GLY A 165 -13.30 0.44 7.56
C GLY A 165 -12.20 0.58 6.51
N CYS A 166 -12.41 -0.09 5.37
CA CYS A 166 -11.54 0.05 4.22
C CYS A 166 -11.51 1.49 3.68
N CYS A 167 -10.39 1.92 3.09
CA CYS A 167 -10.34 3.16 2.32
C CYS A 167 -11.36 3.11 1.16
N GLY A 168 -11.92 4.30 0.80
CA GLY A 168 -12.93 4.37 -0.25
C GLY A 168 -14.31 4.83 0.22
N GLY A 169 -14.38 5.56 1.35
CA GLY A 169 -15.61 6.18 1.84
C GLY A 169 -16.36 5.37 2.92
N TYR A 170 -15.94 4.15 3.21
CA TYR A 170 -16.62 3.29 4.19
C TYR A 170 -16.64 3.90 5.60
N ASN A 171 -15.58 4.57 6.01
CA ASN A 171 -15.53 5.24 7.33
C ASN A 171 -16.51 6.42 7.40
N LEU A 172 -16.67 7.19 6.32
CA LEU A 172 -17.68 8.26 6.22
C LEU A 172 -19.10 7.67 6.21
N GLN A 173 -19.32 6.60 5.47
CA GLN A 173 -20.62 5.91 5.44
C GLN A 173 -20.97 5.37 6.84
N TRP A 174 -20.00 4.79 7.54
CA TRP A 174 -20.17 4.37 8.93
C TRP A 174 -20.56 5.53 9.82
N ALA A 175 -19.85 6.67 9.72
CA ALA A 175 -20.13 7.84 10.55
C ALA A 175 -21.55 8.38 10.31
N TRP A 176 -21.99 8.44 9.07
CA TRP A 176 -23.36 8.87 8.74
C TRP A 176 -24.43 7.88 9.21
N SER A 177 -24.22 6.59 8.94
CA SER A 177 -25.20 5.56 9.31
C SER A 177 -25.36 5.44 10.81
N SER A 178 -24.24 5.35 11.54
CA SER A 178 -24.28 5.28 13.01
C SER A 178 -24.82 6.57 13.66
N GLY A 179 -24.48 7.74 13.06
CA GLY A 179 -25.02 9.02 13.51
C GLY A 179 -26.53 9.14 13.30
N CYS A 180 -27.04 8.63 12.18
CA CYS A 180 -28.49 8.58 11.92
C CYS A 180 -29.22 7.72 12.95
N VAL A 181 -28.71 6.51 13.22
CA VAL A 181 -29.30 5.60 14.21
C VAL A 181 -29.24 6.20 15.62
N ALA A 182 -28.08 6.66 16.06
CA ALA A 182 -27.91 7.29 17.38
C ALA A 182 -28.85 8.51 17.58
N GLY A 183 -28.96 9.35 16.53
CA GLY A 183 -29.83 10.52 16.55
C GLY A 183 -31.31 10.15 16.64
N ALA A 184 -31.79 9.21 15.84
CA ALA A 184 -33.18 8.74 15.90
C ALA A 184 -33.52 8.15 17.27
N MET A 185 -32.69 7.22 17.76
CA MET A 185 -32.90 6.57 19.04
C MET A 185 -32.83 7.53 20.23
N SER A 186 -31.96 8.51 20.22
CA SER A 186 -31.84 9.52 21.29
C SER A 186 -33.09 10.44 21.34
N LEU A 187 -33.83 10.58 20.27
CA LEU A 187 -35.08 11.35 20.17
C LEU A 187 -36.32 10.50 20.41
N GLY A 188 -36.18 9.17 20.56
CA GLY A 188 -37.30 8.25 20.72
C GLY A 188 -38.13 8.03 19.44
N LEU A 189 -37.47 8.13 18.26
CA LEU A 189 -38.08 7.97 16.94
C LEU A 189 -37.94 6.54 16.42
#